data_6d15e015463f6b01bcaf50daaca2436f
#
_entry.id   6d15e015463f6b01bcaf50daaca2436f
#
_cell.length_a   1.000
_cell.length_b   1.000
_cell.length_c   1.000
_cell.angle_alpha   90.00
_cell.angle_beta   90.00
_cell.angle_gamma   90.00
#
_symmetry.space_group_name_H-M   'P 1'
#
loop_
_entity.id
_entity.type
_entity.pdbx_description
1 polymer ?
#
loop_
_entity_poly.entity_id
_entity_poly.type
_entity_poly.pdbx_seq_one_letter_code
_entity_poly.pdbx_strand_id
1 'polypeptide(L)'
;MDEKLAKIGGLLSDCFIHELLEDPYITDISYNGKEIFYLDNRKGRCKFKCDITNDEIYAFLRQISNLCDSSFSLSQPILDVSFLNYRLNAVYKNLCRKKGEKVLTFCLRKFNLNKIMISEKSDFTTSKILKFLGFAVKSKMSILIAGATSSGKTELQKYLINKLNNHERVVIIDTINELDIKYNENVDITCLITDLKQNIDLKDLVKLSLRFNPDYVVLAEARGAEFEDVLTSSLSGISTITTIHAKSVDTIIERAINLVQINNKNLNYETIKNTILMHFDILIYVEKVIQFDGSIKRRLTSLKFIINGEPIDLIDPNTNDLLIERIPEKIRKELVSEGL
;
A
#
# COMPACT_ATOMS: atom_id res chain seq x y z
N MET A 1 -7.00 -26.01 -0.18
CA MET A 1 -7.04 -24.56 -0.36
C MET A 1 -7.71 -24.18 -1.68
N ASP A 2 -7.40 -24.84 -2.77
CA ASP A 2 -7.96 -24.54 -4.11
C ASP A 2 -9.48 -24.66 -4.23
N GLU A 3 -10.11 -25.66 -3.58
CA GLU A 3 -11.57 -25.85 -3.67
C GLU A 3 -12.38 -24.70 -3.01
N LYS A 4 -11.90 -24.15 -1.88
CA LYS A 4 -12.54 -22.99 -1.24
C LYS A 4 -12.41 -21.74 -2.10
N LEU A 5 -11.22 -21.50 -2.67
CA LEU A 5 -10.98 -20.36 -3.57
C LEU A 5 -11.83 -20.45 -4.84
N ALA A 6 -11.98 -21.65 -5.40
CA ALA A 6 -12.87 -21.89 -6.54
C ALA A 6 -14.35 -21.60 -6.19
N LYS A 7 -14.82 -22.03 -5.01
CA LYS A 7 -16.17 -21.72 -4.52
C LYS A 7 -16.38 -20.22 -4.31
N ILE A 8 -15.39 -19.50 -3.78
CA ILE A 8 -15.45 -18.03 -3.66
C ILE A 8 -15.52 -17.39 -5.05
N GLY A 9 -14.69 -17.84 -5.99
CA GLY A 9 -14.71 -17.36 -7.37
C GLY A 9 -16.09 -17.54 -8.03
N GLY A 10 -16.70 -18.72 -7.91
CA GLY A 10 -18.06 -18.98 -8.39
C GLY A 10 -19.11 -18.06 -7.74
N LEU A 11 -19.04 -17.88 -6.42
CA LEU A 11 -19.95 -16.98 -5.71
C LEU A 11 -19.82 -15.53 -6.20
N LEU A 12 -18.61 -15.06 -6.50
CA LEU A 12 -18.37 -13.71 -7.02
C LEU A 12 -18.85 -13.55 -8.47
N SER A 13 -18.73 -14.60 -9.30
CA SER A 13 -19.20 -14.60 -10.69
C SER A 13 -20.73 -14.46 -10.80
N ASP A 14 -21.45 -14.97 -9.81
CA ASP A 14 -22.91 -15.00 -9.81
C ASP A 14 -23.53 -13.93 -8.90
N CYS A 15 -22.71 -13.08 -8.25
CA CYS A 15 -23.21 -12.12 -7.27
C CYS A 15 -23.74 -10.83 -7.92
N PHE A 16 -24.58 -10.12 -7.18
CA PHE A 16 -25.25 -8.87 -7.58
C PHE A 16 -24.30 -7.71 -7.91
N ILE A 17 -23.01 -7.81 -7.56
CA ILE A 17 -21.98 -6.80 -7.87
C ILE A 17 -20.97 -7.30 -8.89
N HIS A 18 -21.23 -8.42 -9.57
CA HIS A 18 -20.29 -9.02 -10.52
C HIS A 18 -19.75 -8.03 -11.56
N GLU A 19 -20.64 -7.24 -12.20
CA GLU A 19 -20.25 -6.22 -13.18
C GLU A 19 -19.21 -5.21 -12.62
N LEU A 20 -19.35 -4.85 -11.33
CA LEU A 20 -18.41 -3.95 -10.67
C LEU A 20 -17.07 -4.64 -10.37
N LEU A 21 -17.09 -5.95 -10.14
CA LEU A 21 -15.88 -6.72 -9.86
C LEU A 21 -15.03 -6.91 -11.13
N GLU A 22 -15.64 -6.98 -12.30
CA GLU A 22 -14.92 -7.14 -13.57
C GLU A 22 -14.28 -5.84 -14.07
N ASP A 23 -14.82 -4.66 -13.72
CA ASP A 23 -14.26 -3.38 -14.18
C ASP A 23 -12.92 -3.07 -13.45
N PRO A 24 -11.77 -3.01 -14.15
CA PRO A 24 -10.46 -2.79 -13.55
C PRO A 24 -10.28 -1.39 -12.95
N TYR A 25 -11.15 -0.45 -13.26
CA TYR A 25 -11.09 0.92 -12.73
C TYR A 25 -11.87 1.08 -11.42
N ILE A 26 -12.67 0.09 -11.03
CA ILE A 26 -13.39 0.09 -9.75
C ILE A 26 -12.51 -0.52 -8.67
N THR A 27 -12.33 0.22 -7.58
CA THR A 27 -11.44 -0.14 -6.47
C THR A 27 -12.17 -0.44 -5.16
N ASP A 28 -13.29 0.20 -4.93
CA ASP A 28 -14.05 0.06 -3.68
C ASP A 28 -15.55 -0.02 -4.00
N ILE A 29 -16.25 -0.98 -3.39
CA ILE A 29 -17.69 -1.17 -3.48
C ILE A 29 -18.26 -1.14 -2.08
N SER A 30 -19.29 -0.35 -1.83
CA SER A 30 -19.88 -0.22 -0.49
C SER A 30 -21.40 -0.24 -0.52
N TYR A 31 -21.97 -0.90 0.47
CA TYR A 31 -23.42 -0.88 0.75
C TYR A 31 -23.67 -0.11 2.04
N ASN A 32 -24.53 0.87 2.00
CA ASN A 32 -24.82 1.75 3.13
C ASN A 32 -26.11 1.42 3.90
N GLY A 33 -26.62 0.20 3.72
CA GLY A 33 -27.88 -0.26 4.30
C GLY A 33 -29.12 0.00 3.41
N LYS A 34 -28.95 0.62 2.25
CA LYS A 34 -30.03 0.89 1.30
C LYS A 34 -29.57 0.86 -0.15
N GLU A 35 -28.37 1.36 -0.41
CA GLU A 35 -27.87 1.61 -1.75
C GLU A 35 -26.41 1.16 -1.87
N ILE A 36 -26.04 0.69 -3.06
CA ILE A 36 -24.67 0.32 -3.39
C ILE A 36 -23.99 1.51 -4.05
N PHE A 37 -22.81 1.83 -3.58
CA PHE A 37 -21.90 2.81 -4.16
C PHE A 37 -20.57 2.14 -4.52
N TYR A 38 -19.93 2.65 -5.55
CA TYR A 38 -18.60 2.21 -5.94
C TYR A 38 -17.70 3.40 -6.24
N LEU A 39 -16.39 3.19 -6.14
CA LEU A 39 -15.37 4.15 -6.48
C LEU A 39 -14.73 3.76 -7.81
N ASP A 40 -15.00 4.52 -8.86
CA ASP A 40 -14.39 4.42 -10.18
C ASP A 40 -13.27 5.46 -10.29
N ASN A 41 -12.05 5.03 -10.62
CA ASN A 41 -10.90 5.93 -10.75
C ASN A 41 -11.05 6.98 -11.86
N ARG A 42 -11.96 6.76 -12.83
CA ARG A 42 -12.26 7.69 -13.94
C ARG A 42 -13.34 8.70 -13.62
N LYS A 43 -14.31 8.32 -12.75
CA LYS A 43 -15.56 9.06 -12.53
C LYS A 43 -15.79 9.48 -11.08
N GLY A 44 -14.93 8.99 -10.15
CA GLY A 44 -15.13 9.19 -8.73
C GLY A 44 -16.16 8.23 -8.12
N ARG A 45 -16.86 8.69 -7.07
CA ARG A 45 -17.85 7.87 -6.37
C ARG A 45 -19.19 7.89 -7.11
N CYS A 46 -19.63 6.72 -7.55
CA CYS A 46 -20.88 6.51 -8.31
C CYS A 46 -21.86 5.65 -7.52
N LYS A 47 -23.14 5.77 -7.84
CA LYS A 47 -24.20 4.91 -7.32
C LYS A 47 -24.47 3.79 -8.32
N PHE A 48 -24.56 2.56 -7.82
CA PHE A 48 -24.95 1.39 -8.59
C PHE A 48 -26.43 1.12 -8.40
N LYS A 49 -27.16 0.98 -9.50
CA LYS A 49 -28.59 0.61 -9.49
C LYS A 49 -28.68 -0.90 -9.50
N CYS A 50 -29.14 -1.47 -8.41
CA CYS A 50 -29.34 -2.89 -8.26
C CYS A 50 -30.57 -3.12 -7.39
N ASP A 51 -31.46 -3.99 -7.82
CA ASP A 51 -32.64 -4.41 -7.07
C ASP A 51 -32.25 -5.59 -6.20
N ILE A 52 -31.80 -5.31 -4.99
CA ILE A 52 -31.35 -6.32 -4.04
C ILE A 52 -31.89 -6.07 -2.64
N THR A 53 -32.29 -7.13 -1.97
CA THR A 53 -32.82 -7.08 -0.61
C THR A 53 -31.71 -7.19 0.43
N ASN A 54 -31.99 -6.73 1.66
CA ASN A 54 -31.09 -6.91 2.79
C ASN A 54 -30.80 -8.39 3.11
N ASP A 55 -31.76 -9.28 2.86
CA ASP A 55 -31.60 -10.72 3.13
C ASP A 55 -30.65 -11.37 2.12
N GLU A 56 -30.69 -10.98 0.86
CA GLU A 56 -29.75 -11.45 -0.17
C GLU A 56 -28.32 -10.95 0.13
N ILE A 57 -28.17 -9.69 0.54
CA ILE A 57 -26.86 -9.16 0.96
C ILE A 57 -26.34 -9.92 2.19
N TYR A 58 -27.20 -10.19 3.18
CA TYR A 58 -26.83 -10.96 4.35
C TYR A 58 -26.42 -12.38 4.00
N ALA A 59 -27.15 -13.03 3.11
CA ALA A 59 -26.82 -14.38 2.63
C ALA A 59 -25.44 -14.42 1.93
N PHE A 60 -25.16 -13.44 1.07
CA PHE A 60 -23.86 -13.28 0.41
C PHE A 60 -22.72 -13.10 1.43
N LEU A 61 -22.86 -12.16 2.37
CA LEU A 61 -21.85 -11.90 3.40
C LEU A 61 -21.59 -13.12 4.29
N ARG A 62 -22.66 -13.86 4.63
CA ARG A 62 -22.57 -15.08 5.42
C ARG A 62 -21.87 -16.20 4.67
N GLN A 63 -22.14 -16.37 3.37
CA GLN A 63 -21.46 -17.37 2.54
C GLN A 63 -19.95 -17.07 2.46
N ILE A 64 -19.57 -15.81 2.18
CA ILE A 64 -18.14 -15.40 2.19
C ILE A 64 -17.52 -15.67 3.56
N SER A 65 -18.19 -15.28 4.66
CA SER A 65 -17.62 -15.48 6.00
C SER A 65 -17.35 -16.95 6.30
N ASN A 66 -18.27 -17.85 5.94
CA ASN A 66 -18.11 -19.30 6.13
C ASN A 66 -16.95 -19.87 5.28
N LEU A 67 -16.83 -19.43 4.03
CA LEU A 67 -15.73 -19.85 3.15
C LEU A 67 -14.35 -19.33 3.63
N CYS A 68 -14.33 -18.22 4.37
CA CYS A 68 -13.13 -17.65 5.00
C CYS A 68 -12.89 -18.14 6.45
N ASP A 69 -13.53 -19.25 6.87
CA ASP A 69 -13.43 -19.77 8.24
C ASP A 69 -13.72 -18.71 9.32
N SER A 70 -14.69 -17.84 9.03
CA SER A 70 -15.15 -16.77 9.90
C SER A 70 -16.66 -16.87 10.10
N SER A 71 -17.24 -16.03 10.95
CA SER A 71 -18.69 -15.99 11.14
C SER A 71 -19.18 -14.54 11.15
N PHE A 72 -20.40 -14.36 10.59
CA PHE A 72 -21.06 -13.08 10.54
C PHE A 72 -22.50 -13.21 11.04
N SER A 73 -22.75 -12.72 12.25
CA SER A 73 -24.04 -12.90 12.96
C SER A 73 -24.27 -11.85 14.03
N LEU A 74 -25.36 -11.95 14.74
CA LEU A 74 -25.64 -11.08 15.90
C LEU A 74 -24.56 -11.18 17.01
N SER A 75 -24.02 -12.37 17.23
CA SER A 75 -22.98 -12.62 18.24
C SER A 75 -21.59 -12.23 17.75
N GLN A 76 -21.37 -12.24 16.44
CA GLN A 76 -20.14 -11.79 15.78
C GLN A 76 -20.50 -10.75 14.71
N PRO A 77 -20.76 -9.52 15.13
CA PRO A 77 -21.37 -8.51 14.26
C PRO A 77 -20.40 -7.78 13.34
N ILE A 78 -19.11 -8.05 13.43
CA ILE A 78 -18.06 -7.46 12.59
C ILE A 78 -17.41 -8.58 11.79
N LEU A 79 -17.37 -8.42 10.46
CA LEU A 79 -16.64 -9.27 9.55
C LEU A 79 -15.47 -8.46 8.96
N ASP A 80 -14.25 -8.97 9.08
CA ASP A 80 -13.05 -8.46 8.40
C ASP A 80 -12.29 -9.66 7.83
N VAL A 81 -12.38 -9.87 6.53
CA VAL A 81 -11.77 -11.01 5.84
C VAL A 81 -11.12 -10.58 4.55
N SER A 82 -10.01 -11.26 4.21
CA SER A 82 -9.32 -11.12 2.93
C SER A 82 -9.39 -12.44 2.17
N PHE A 83 -9.69 -12.39 0.88
CA PHE A 83 -9.77 -13.56 0.01
C PHE A 83 -9.51 -13.16 -1.44
N LEU A 84 -8.83 -14.00 -2.19
CA LEU A 84 -8.39 -13.66 -3.55
C LEU A 84 -7.70 -12.29 -3.57
N ASN A 85 -8.20 -11.38 -4.39
CA ASN A 85 -7.76 -9.99 -4.49
C ASN A 85 -8.74 -8.99 -3.85
N TYR A 86 -9.45 -9.42 -2.81
CA TYR A 86 -10.46 -8.59 -2.14
C TYR A 86 -10.23 -8.56 -0.62
N ARG A 87 -10.59 -7.43 -0.02
CA ARG A 87 -10.81 -7.30 1.43
C ARG A 87 -12.25 -6.85 1.67
N LEU A 88 -12.96 -7.62 2.47
CA LEU A 88 -14.35 -7.38 2.83
C LEU A 88 -14.47 -7.04 4.30
N ASN A 89 -15.02 -5.87 4.58
CA ASN A 89 -15.43 -5.44 5.91
C ASN A 89 -16.95 -5.32 5.93
N ALA A 90 -17.62 -5.94 6.91
CA ALA A 90 -19.06 -5.80 7.06
C ALA A 90 -19.47 -5.62 8.53
N VAL A 91 -20.57 -4.92 8.73
CA VAL A 91 -21.13 -4.64 10.05
C VAL A 91 -22.59 -5.07 10.10
N TYR A 92 -22.92 -5.88 11.09
CA TYR A 92 -24.26 -6.42 11.27
C TYR A 92 -25.24 -5.37 11.83
N LYS A 93 -26.52 -5.57 11.55
CA LYS A 93 -27.63 -4.62 11.81
C LYS A 93 -27.78 -4.16 13.27
N ASN A 94 -27.17 -4.86 14.25
CA ASN A 94 -27.19 -4.42 15.65
C ASN A 94 -26.28 -3.21 15.93
N LEU A 95 -25.23 -3.03 15.12
CA LEU A 95 -24.24 -1.96 15.28
C LEU A 95 -24.40 -0.81 14.27
N CYS A 96 -25.26 -0.96 13.25
CA CYS A 96 -25.41 0.03 12.20
C CYS A 96 -26.88 0.51 12.09
N ARG A 97 -27.04 1.83 11.90
CA ARG A 97 -28.37 2.46 11.70
C ARG A 97 -28.34 3.43 10.54
N LYS A 98 -29.45 3.47 9.79
CA LYS A 98 -29.69 4.46 8.76
C LYS A 98 -31.12 5.02 8.94
N LYS A 99 -31.23 6.32 9.14
CA LYS A 99 -32.52 7.01 9.43
C LYS A 99 -33.34 6.35 10.55
N GLY A 100 -32.66 5.85 11.59
CA GLY A 100 -33.29 5.17 12.75
C GLY A 100 -33.48 3.66 12.60
N GLU A 101 -33.49 3.13 11.40
CA GLU A 101 -33.63 1.69 11.12
C GLU A 101 -32.29 0.94 11.29
N LYS A 102 -32.37 -0.28 11.82
CA LYS A 102 -31.21 -1.18 11.92
C LYS A 102 -30.90 -1.74 10.54
N VAL A 103 -29.71 -1.47 10.03
CA VAL A 103 -29.26 -1.90 8.71
C VAL A 103 -27.91 -2.61 8.81
N LEU A 104 -27.65 -3.55 7.90
CA LEU A 104 -26.29 -4.06 7.69
C LEU A 104 -25.56 -3.18 6.64
N THR A 105 -24.24 -3.19 6.70
CA THR A 105 -23.41 -2.46 5.75
C THR A 105 -22.16 -3.25 5.44
N PHE A 106 -21.58 -3.04 4.25
CA PHE A 106 -20.27 -3.60 3.91
C PHE A 106 -19.46 -2.64 3.06
N CYS A 107 -18.14 -2.87 3.06
CA CYS A 107 -17.18 -2.28 2.14
C CYS A 107 -16.28 -3.41 1.61
N LEU A 108 -16.25 -3.57 0.29
CA LEU A 108 -15.40 -4.49 -0.43
C LEU A 108 -14.34 -3.70 -1.19
N ARG A 109 -13.08 -3.86 -0.82
CA ARG A 109 -11.94 -3.29 -1.54
C ARG A 109 -11.36 -4.33 -2.48
N LYS A 110 -11.10 -3.92 -3.72
CA LYS A 110 -10.44 -4.72 -4.75
C LYS A 110 -8.99 -4.29 -4.91
N PHE A 111 -8.08 -5.26 -4.90
CA PHE A 111 -6.66 -5.04 -5.16
C PHE A 111 -6.32 -5.48 -6.58
N ASN A 112 -5.43 -4.75 -7.21
CA ASN A 112 -4.92 -5.15 -8.51
C ASN A 112 -3.64 -5.99 -8.33
N LEU A 113 -3.79 -7.32 -8.29
CA LEU A 113 -2.67 -8.25 -8.12
C LEU A 113 -1.97 -8.59 -9.44
N ASN A 114 -2.62 -8.36 -10.58
CA ASN A 114 -2.13 -8.87 -11.87
C ASN A 114 -1.37 -7.84 -12.70
N LYS A 115 -1.29 -6.57 -12.27
CA LYS A 115 -0.70 -5.51 -13.07
C LYS A 115 -0.11 -4.39 -12.22
N ILE A 116 1.13 -4.00 -12.54
CA ILE A 116 1.74 -2.77 -12.03
C ILE A 116 1.18 -1.61 -12.86
N MET A 117 0.47 -0.68 -12.22
CA MET A 117 -0.21 0.43 -12.90
C MET A 117 0.76 1.57 -13.27
N ILE A 118 1.86 1.71 -12.53
CA ILE A 118 2.86 2.74 -12.80
C ILE A 118 3.81 2.28 -13.88
N SER A 119 3.95 3.08 -14.92
CA SER A 119 4.86 2.89 -16.03
C SER A 119 5.34 4.23 -16.59
N GLU A 120 6.35 4.23 -17.43
CA GLU A 120 6.87 5.45 -18.08
C GLU A 120 5.82 6.17 -18.97
N LYS A 121 4.72 5.47 -19.31
CA LYS A 121 3.58 6.00 -20.08
C LYS A 121 2.43 6.49 -19.20
N SER A 122 2.54 6.32 -17.88
CA SER A 122 1.50 6.77 -16.95
C SER A 122 1.69 8.24 -16.56
N ASP A 123 0.59 8.95 -16.28
CA ASP A 123 0.62 10.34 -15.80
C ASP A 123 1.03 10.47 -14.32
N PHE A 124 1.65 9.43 -13.75
CA PHE A 124 1.99 9.40 -12.34
C PHE A 124 3.19 10.30 -12.01
N THR A 125 4.21 10.28 -12.87
CA THR A 125 5.39 11.17 -12.81
C THR A 125 6.16 11.10 -14.13
N THR A 126 7.25 11.87 -14.27
CA THR A 126 8.05 11.85 -15.51
C THR A 126 8.88 10.59 -15.63
N SER A 127 9.20 10.20 -16.89
CA SER A 127 10.05 9.04 -17.17
C SER A 127 11.43 9.17 -16.52
N LYS A 128 11.99 10.38 -16.44
CA LYS A 128 13.29 10.63 -15.79
C LYS A 128 13.24 10.29 -14.29
N ILE A 129 12.18 10.70 -13.58
CA ILE A 129 11.99 10.37 -12.17
C ILE A 129 11.85 8.86 -11.99
N LEU A 130 11.08 8.18 -12.84
CA LEU A 130 10.93 6.72 -12.77
C LEU A 130 12.25 5.98 -13.03
N LYS A 131 13.07 6.45 -13.97
CA LYS A 131 14.42 5.90 -14.22
C LYS A 131 15.33 6.12 -13.00
N PHE A 132 15.33 7.34 -12.43
CA PHE A 132 16.08 7.61 -11.20
C PHE A 132 15.68 6.68 -10.07
N LEU A 133 14.38 6.47 -9.85
CA LEU A 133 13.88 5.56 -8.82
C LEU A 133 14.28 4.09 -9.10
N GLY A 134 14.28 3.68 -10.36
CA GLY A 134 14.79 2.37 -10.78
C GLY A 134 16.28 2.20 -10.47
N PHE A 135 17.08 3.23 -10.76
CA PHE A 135 18.50 3.27 -10.38
C PHE A 135 18.69 3.21 -8.86
N ALA A 136 17.89 3.98 -8.11
CA ALA A 136 17.99 4.06 -6.64
C ALA A 136 17.82 2.68 -5.98
N VAL A 137 16.81 1.89 -6.40
CA VAL A 137 16.63 0.54 -5.86
C VAL A 137 17.74 -0.42 -6.27
N LYS A 138 18.25 -0.32 -7.50
CA LYS A 138 19.41 -1.10 -7.95
C LYS A 138 20.70 -0.77 -7.18
N SER A 139 20.81 0.47 -6.73
CA SER A 139 21.92 0.95 -5.89
C SER A 139 21.72 0.71 -4.39
N LYS A 140 20.74 -0.10 -4.02
CA LYS A 140 20.41 -0.46 -2.63
C LYS A 140 20.07 0.75 -1.74
N MET A 141 19.41 1.76 -2.29
CA MET A 141 18.93 2.90 -1.52
C MET A 141 17.64 2.55 -0.76
N SER A 142 17.56 3.02 0.49
CA SER A 142 16.36 2.89 1.32
C SER A 142 15.36 3.99 1.00
N ILE A 143 14.08 3.64 0.82
CA ILE A 143 13.03 4.55 0.32
C ILE A 143 11.84 4.57 1.28
N LEU A 144 11.47 5.77 1.73
CA LEU A 144 10.24 6.03 2.48
C LEU A 144 9.21 6.72 1.59
N ILE A 145 8.06 6.07 1.39
CA ILE A 145 6.97 6.58 0.58
C ILE A 145 5.84 7.04 1.48
N ALA A 146 5.42 8.27 1.35
CA ALA A 146 4.34 8.84 2.14
C ALA A 146 3.17 9.33 1.27
N GLY A 147 2.00 9.44 1.87
CA GLY A 147 0.81 9.98 1.20
C GLY A 147 -0.49 9.54 1.87
N ALA A 148 -1.60 10.11 1.46
CA ALA A 148 -2.91 9.78 1.97
C ALA A 148 -3.35 8.34 1.61
N THR A 149 -4.46 7.88 2.19
CA THR A 149 -5.07 6.58 1.81
C THR A 149 -5.45 6.57 0.34
N SER A 150 -5.16 5.47 -0.35
CA SER A 150 -5.43 5.27 -1.79
C SER A 150 -4.72 6.29 -2.71
N SER A 151 -3.60 6.87 -2.29
CA SER A 151 -2.80 7.79 -3.11
C SER A 151 -1.91 7.08 -4.14
N GLY A 152 -1.73 5.75 -4.04
CA GLY A 152 -0.89 4.97 -4.96
C GLY A 152 0.46 4.56 -4.39
N LYS A 153 0.67 4.65 -3.05
CA LYS A 153 1.91 4.21 -2.37
C LYS A 153 2.27 2.75 -2.69
N THR A 154 1.30 1.85 -2.53
CA THR A 154 1.48 0.41 -2.82
C THR A 154 1.80 0.16 -4.30
N GLU A 155 1.19 0.91 -5.22
CA GLU A 155 1.51 0.79 -6.65
C GLU A 155 2.94 1.26 -6.96
N LEU A 156 3.43 2.29 -6.26
CA LEU A 156 4.83 2.71 -6.37
C LEU A 156 5.78 1.65 -5.78
N GLN A 157 5.44 1.03 -4.64
CA GLN A 157 6.23 -0.08 -4.10
C GLN A 157 6.32 -1.25 -5.11
N LYS A 158 5.21 -1.65 -5.73
CA LYS A 158 5.21 -2.69 -6.77
C LYS A 158 6.14 -2.34 -7.92
N TYR A 159 6.11 -1.09 -8.38
CA TYR A 159 7.01 -0.60 -9.42
C TYR A 159 8.48 -0.73 -9.00
N LEU A 160 8.81 -0.27 -7.78
CA LEU A 160 10.18 -0.32 -7.24
C LEU A 160 10.68 -1.75 -7.07
N ILE A 161 9.88 -2.65 -6.51
CA ILE A 161 10.23 -4.08 -6.35
C ILE A 161 10.52 -4.71 -7.73
N ASN A 162 9.73 -4.36 -8.75
CA ASN A 162 9.95 -4.88 -10.11
C ASN A 162 11.20 -4.32 -10.81
N LYS A 163 11.87 -3.32 -10.21
CA LYS A 163 13.13 -2.71 -10.71
C LYS A 163 14.37 -3.20 -9.97
N LEU A 164 14.22 -4.03 -8.95
CA LEU A 164 15.33 -4.63 -8.22
C LEU A 164 16.23 -5.46 -9.15
N ASN A 165 17.49 -5.60 -8.78
CA ASN A 165 18.43 -6.40 -9.56
C ASN A 165 18.07 -7.89 -9.50
N ASN A 166 18.45 -8.63 -10.53
CA ASN A 166 18.40 -10.08 -10.52
C ASN A 166 19.26 -10.63 -9.38
N HIS A 167 18.83 -11.76 -8.79
CA HIS A 167 19.51 -12.45 -7.71
C HIS A 167 19.53 -11.73 -6.35
N GLU A 168 18.86 -10.59 -6.22
CA GLU A 168 18.65 -9.99 -4.89
C GLU A 168 17.59 -10.79 -4.11
N ARG A 169 17.82 -10.90 -2.81
CA ARG A 169 16.88 -11.52 -1.88
C ARG A 169 16.02 -10.47 -1.21
N VAL A 170 14.72 -10.58 -1.42
CA VAL A 170 13.73 -9.62 -0.97
C VAL A 170 12.73 -10.28 -0.04
N VAL A 171 12.58 -9.75 1.16
CA VAL A 171 11.50 -10.17 2.06
C VAL A 171 10.45 -9.09 2.09
N ILE A 172 9.27 -9.42 1.60
CA ILE A 172 8.08 -8.56 1.64
C ILE A 172 7.26 -8.91 2.87
N ILE A 173 6.86 -7.90 3.63
CA ILE A 173 6.02 -8.04 4.83
C ILE A 173 4.73 -7.26 4.60
N ASP A 174 3.60 -7.96 4.67
CA ASP A 174 2.29 -7.37 4.38
C ASP A 174 1.22 -7.87 5.36
N THR A 175 0.13 -7.14 5.49
CA THR A 175 -1.04 -7.51 6.30
C THR A 175 -2.15 -8.14 5.47
N ILE A 176 -2.20 -7.87 4.17
CA ILE A 176 -3.34 -8.20 3.29
C ILE A 176 -2.93 -8.76 1.92
N ASN A 177 -1.65 -9.07 1.76
CA ASN A 177 -1.10 -9.69 0.55
C ASN A 177 -1.29 -8.86 -0.74
N GLU A 178 -1.24 -7.52 -0.65
CA GLU A 178 -1.32 -6.63 -1.82
C GLU A 178 -0.06 -6.67 -2.70
N LEU A 179 1.09 -6.98 -2.09
CA LEU A 179 2.40 -6.99 -2.74
C LEU A 179 2.80 -8.36 -3.30
N ASP A 180 2.01 -9.41 -3.08
CA ASP A 180 2.28 -10.73 -3.66
C ASP A 180 1.75 -10.80 -5.10
N ILE A 181 2.52 -10.24 -6.02
CA ILE A 181 2.23 -10.22 -7.46
C ILE A 181 3.36 -10.90 -8.23
N LYS A 182 3.15 -11.12 -9.54
CA LYS A 182 4.24 -11.58 -10.40
C LYS A 182 5.25 -10.46 -10.61
N TYR A 183 6.43 -10.65 -10.07
CA TYR A 183 7.61 -9.83 -10.32
C TYR A 183 8.54 -10.51 -11.32
N ASN A 184 9.71 -9.89 -11.55
CA ASN A 184 10.79 -10.51 -12.31
C ASN A 184 11.19 -11.86 -11.68
N GLU A 185 11.13 -12.94 -12.46
CA GLU A 185 11.38 -14.31 -11.99
C GLU A 185 12.83 -14.55 -11.49
N ASN A 186 13.75 -13.63 -11.79
CA ASN A 186 15.15 -13.73 -11.35
C ASN A 186 15.41 -13.10 -9.97
N VAL A 187 14.41 -12.53 -9.31
CA VAL A 187 14.50 -11.96 -7.96
C VAL A 187 13.99 -12.99 -6.95
N ASP A 188 14.78 -13.29 -5.91
CA ASP A 188 14.37 -14.21 -4.84
C ASP A 188 13.43 -13.49 -3.86
N ILE A 189 12.12 -13.65 -4.04
CA ILE A 189 11.09 -12.96 -3.25
C ILE A 189 10.41 -13.93 -2.29
N THR A 190 10.38 -13.56 -1.01
CA THR A 190 9.59 -14.22 0.03
C THR A 190 8.56 -13.25 0.59
N CYS A 191 7.28 -13.61 0.57
CA CYS A 191 6.20 -12.81 1.16
C CYS A 191 5.81 -13.39 2.53
N LEU A 192 5.85 -12.55 3.57
CA LEU A 192 5.40 -12.86 4.92
C LEU A 192 4.11 -12.08 5.21
N ILE A 193 3.11 -12.77 5.75
CA ILE A 193 1.80 -12.19 6.03
C ILE A 193 1.49 -12.37 7.51
N THR A 194 0.92 -11.33 8.13
CA THR A 194 0.50 -11.37 9.54
C THR A 194 -0.59 -12.41 9.79
N ASP A 195 -0.53 -13.07 10.94
CA ASP A 195 -1.61 -13.93 11.43
C ASP A 195 -2.03 -13.49 12.85
N LEU A 196 -2.98 -12.56 12.89
CA LEU A 196 -3.47 -12.04 14.17
C LEU A 196 -4.22 -13.08 15.01
N LYS A 197 -4.69 -14.19 14.42
CA LYS A 197 -5.29 -15.30 15.17
C LYS A 197 -4.23 -16.04 15.98
N GLN A 198 -3.00 -16.08 15.49
CA GLN A 198 -1.85 -16.66 16.18
C GLN A 198 -0.99 -15.60 16.92
N ASN A 199 -1.47 -14.36 17.01
CA ASN A 199 -0.75 -13.22 17.58
C ASN A 199 0.60 -12.93 16.88
N ILE A 200 0.69 -13.18 15.58
CA ILE A 200 1.86 -12.83 14.76
C ILE A 200 1.56 -11.50 14.07
N ASP A 201 2.22 -10.45 14.51
CA ASP A 201 2.06 -9.09 13.99
C ASP A 201 3.20 -8.66 13.05
N LEU A 202 3.14 -7.42 12.56
CA LEU A 202 4.16 -6.85 11.67
C LEU A 202 5.55 -6.80 12.34
N LYS A 203 5.59 -6.49 13.63
CA LYS A 203 6.83 -6.39 14.40
C LYS A 203 7.58 -7.72 14.47
N ASP A 204 6.83 -8.81 14.69
CA ASP A 204 7.39 -10.15 14.70
C ASP A 204 7.97 -10.53 13.34
N LEU A 205 7.25 -10.19 12.26
CA LEU A 205 7.67 -10.50 10.91
C LEU A 205 8.88 -9.67 10.46
N VAL A 206 8.98 -8.39 10.86
CA VAL A 206 10.19 -7.58 10.61
C VAL A 206 11.39 -8.20 11.29
N LYS A 207 11.30 -8.59 12.57
CA LYS A 207 12.41 -9.28 13.28
C LYS A 207 12.76 -10.62 12.66
N LEU A 208 11.74 -11.37 12.21
CA LEU A 208 11.95 -12.65 11.54
C LEU A 208 12.69 -12.46 10.21
N SER A 209 12.32 -11.42 9.43
CA SER A 209 12.89 -11.16 8.11
C SER A 209 14.41 -10.99 8.14
N LEU A 210 14.96 -10.41 9.21
CA LEU A 210 16.41 -10.23 9.37
C LEU A 210 17.19 -11.57 9.40
N ARG A 211 16.53 -12.67 9.76
CA ARG A 211 17.12 -14.02 9.78
C ARG A 211 17.14 -14.68 8.40
N PHE A 212 16.46 -14.08 7.41
CA PHE A 212 16.43 -14.57 6.04
C PHE A 212 17.62 -14.08 5.22
N ASN A 213 18.50 -13.27 5.82
CA ASN A 213 19.65 -12.64 5.14
C ASN A 213 19.22 -11.89 3.86
N PRO A 214 18.25 -10.94 3.94
CA PRO A 214 17.74 -10.24 2.79
C PRO A 214 18.69 -9.11 2.35
N ASP A 215 18.68 -8.81 1.05
CA ASP A 215 19.22 -7.56 0.51
C ASP A 215 18.25 -6.40 0.75
N TYR A 216 16.94 -6.71 0.63
CA TYR A 216 15.85 -5.76 0.87
C TYR A 216 14.78 -6.31 1.80
N VAL A 217 14.33 -5.47 2.73
CA VAL A 217 13.08 -5.66 3.46
C VAL A 217 12.06 -4.64 2.94
N VAL A 218 10.95 -5.13 2.43
CA VAL A 218 9.83 -4.30 1.96
C VAL A 218 8.68 -4.44 2.93
N LEU A 219 8.40 -3.40 3.70
CA LEU A 219 7.22 -3.34 4.55
C LEU A 219 6.11 -2.61 3.82
N ALA A 220 4.98 -3.27 3.55
CA ALA A 220 3.88 -2.73 2.77
C ALA A 220 3.38 -1.40 3.34
N GLU A 221 3.14 -1.34 4.65
CA GLU A 221 2.77 -0.11 5.34
C GLU A 221 3.18 -0.18 6.81
N ALA A 222 3.89 0.83 7.29
CA ALA A 222 4.16 1.03 8.70
C ALA A 222 3.05 1.88 9.34
N ARG A 223 2.40 1.34 10.37
CA ARG A 223 1.28 1.97 11.07
C ARG A 223 1.55 2.19 12.55
N GLY A 224 2.53 1.49 13.10
CA GLY A 224 2.80 1.43 14.52
C GLY A 224 4.27 1.20 14.86
N ALA A 225 4.45 0.41 15.89
CA ALA A 225 5.72 0.16 16.55
C ALA A 225 6.76 -0.59 15.71
N GLU A 226 6.32 -1.31 14.69
CA GLU A 226 7.17 -2.03 13.73
C GLU A 226 8.11 -1.10 12.95
N PHE A 227 7.78 0.18 12.84
CA PHE A 227 8.62 1.16 12.16
C PHE A 227 9.99 1.33 12.81
N GLU A 228 10.08 1.21 14.14
CA GLU A 228 11.35 1.22 14.87
C GLU A 228 12.22 0.01 14.50
N ASP A 229 11.62 -1.18 14.35
CA ASP A 229 12.35 -2.39 13.95
C ASP A 229 12.85 -2.28 12.48
N VAL A 230 12.09 -1.60 11.60
CA VAL A 230 12.54 -1.27 10.24
C VAL A 230 13.76 -0.37 10.26
N LEU A 231 13.78 0.69 11.08
CA LEU A 231 14.96 1.55 11.24
C LEU A 231 16.17 0.78 11.78
N THR A 232 15.95 -0.17 12.70
CA THR A 232 17.01 -1.00 13.26
C THR A 232 17.62 -1.95 12.21
N SER A 233 16.85 -2.36 11.20
CA SER A 233 17.33 -3.24 10.13
C SER A 233 18.47 -2.62 9.31
N SER A 234 18.52 -1.30 9.17
CA SER A 234 19.59 -0.59 8.45
C SER A 234 20.94 -0.72 9.11
N LEU A 235 20.97 -0.88 10.43
CA LEU A 235 22.22 -1.11 11.17
C LEU A 235 22.92 -2.41 10.75
N SER A 236 22.18 -3.32 10.11
CA SER A 236 22.70 -4.57 9.54
C SER A 236 23.04 -4.45 8.05
N GLY A 237 22.98 -3.24 7.45
CA GLY A 237 23.24 -3.01 6.02
C GLY A 237 22.12 -3.45 5.08
N ILE A 238 20.91 -3.70 5.58
CA ILE A 238 19.74 -4.10 4.80
C ILE A 238 19.02 -2.85 4.32
N SER A 239 18.77 -2.77 3.01
CA SER A 239 17.98 -1.67 2.43
C SER A 239 16.49 -1.89 2.65
N THR A 240 15.72 -0.81 2.75
CA THR A 240 14.29 -0.91 3.03
C THR A 240 13.43 -0.07 2.09
N ILE A 241 12.25 -0.60 1.76
CA ILE A 241 11.20 0.17 1.09
C ILE A 241 9.95 0.07 1.96
N THR A 242 9.46 1.19 2.47
CA THR A 242 8.25 1.18 3.28
C THR A 242 7.33 2.36 2.98
N THR A 243 6.07 2.23 3.35
CA THR A 243 5.10 3.33 3.23
C THR A 243 4.55 3.76 4.59
N ILE A 244 4.22 5.03 4.69
CA ILE A 244 3.51 5.62 5.83
C ILE A 244 2.37 6.52 5.36
N HIS A 245 1.37 6.69 6.21
CA HIS A 245 0.38 7.75 6.01
C HIS A 245 0.90 9.09 6.50
N ALA A 246 0.94 10.10 5.60
CA ALA A 246 1.21 11.49 5.94
C ALA A 246 0.24 12.42 5.21
N LYS A 247 0.00 13.61 5.77
CA LYS A 247 -0.94 14.59 5.20
C LYS A 247 -0.29 15.48 4.13
N SER A 248 1.01 15.72 4.25
CA SER A 248 1.79 16.51 3.33
C SER A 248 3.27 16.07 3.35
N VAL A 249 4.05 16.53 2.40
CA VAL A 249 5.50 16.27 2.34
C VAL A 249 6.22 16.76 3.61
N ASP A 250 5.83 17.91 4.15
CA ASP A 250 6.47 18.51 5.34
C ASP A 250 6.21 17.70 6.62
N THR A 251 5.16 16.88 6.63
CA THR A 251 4.79 16.05 7.79
C THR A 251 5.37 14.64 7.74
N ILE A 252 6.17 14.28 6.73
CA ILE A 252 6.73 12.92 6.59
C ILE A 252 7.61 12.57 7.79
N ILE A 253 8.59 13.43 8.10
CA ILE A 253 9.54 13.19 9.20
C ILE A 253 8.83 13.18 10.54
N GLU A 254 7.94 14.14 10.79
CA GLU A 254 7.12 14.20 12.01
C GLU A 254 6.30 12.91 12.19
N ARG A 255 5.69 12.42 11.11
CA ARG A 255 4.92 11.19 11.14
C ARG A 255 5.80 9.97 11.45
N ALA A 256 6.98 9.89 10.83
CA ALA A 256 7.95 8.84 11.09
C ALA A 256 8.45 8.85 12.55
N ILE A 257 8.74 10.04 13.10
CA ILE A 257 9.10 10.20 14.52
C ILE A 257 7.98 9.71 15.42
N ASN A 258 6.73 10.10 15.15
CA ASN A 258 5.57 9.66 15.93
C ASN A 258 5.41 8.13 15.93
N LEU A 259 5.72 7.44 14.82
CA LEU A 259 5.68 5.97 14.76
C LEU A 259 6.72 5.34 15.69
N VAL A 260 7.94 5.86 15.73
CA VAL A 260 8.99 5.40 16.67
C VAL A 260 8.57 5.64 18.12
N GLN A 261 7.99 6.81 18.43
CA GLN A 261 7.57 7.17 19.79
C GLN A 261 6.40 6.36 20.33
N ILE A 262 5.69 5.59 19.50
CA ILE A 262 4.67 4.63 19.97
C ILE A 262 5.28 3.64 20.99
N ASN A 263 6.49 3.13 20.71
CA ASN A 263 7.20 2.21 21.60
C ASN A 263 8.03 2.93 22.66
N ASN A 264 8.69 4.01 22.30
CA ASN A 264 9.73 4.66 23.08
C ASN A 264 9.47 6.16 23.24
N LYS A 265 8.52 6.49 24.12
CA LYS A 265 8.12 7.89 24.41
C LYS A 265 9.26 8.77 24.95
N ASN A 266 10.30 8.16 25.52
CA ASN A 266 11.41 8.86 26.14
C ASN A 266 12.59 9.14 25.20
N LEU A 267 12.55 8.65 23.94
CA LEU A 267 13.61 8.95 22.99
C LEU A 267 13.56 10.42 22.58
N ASN A 268 14.75 11.03 22.53
CA ASN A 268 14.90 12.41 22.12
C ASN A 268 14.48 12.59 20.66
N TYR A 269 13.70 13.64 20.38
CA TYR A 269 13.20 13.98 19.05
C TYR A 269 14.32 14.07 18.00
N GLU A 270 15.40 14.79 18.30
CA GLU A 270 16.54 14.96 17.37
C GLU A 270 17.26 13.65 17.12
N THR A 271 17.37 12.79 18.11
CA THR A 271 17.97 11.45 17.92
C THR A 271 17.14 10.61 16.95
N ILE A 272 15.82 10.58 17.10
CA ILE A 272 14.93 9.83 16.19
C ILE A 272 15.00 10.42 14.78
N LYS A 273 14.92 11.75 14.66
CA LYS A 273 15.00 12.46 13.39
C LYS A 273 16.29 12.10 12.64
N ASN A 274 17.43 12.20 13.32
CA ASN A 274 18.72 11.87 12.75
C ASN A 274 18.78 10.40 12.32
N THR A 275 18.26 9.47 13.14
CA THR A 275 18.20 8.06 12.78
C THR A 275 17.39 7.84 11.49
N ILE A 276 16.23 8.50 11.34
CA ILE A 276 15.40 8.41 10.14
C ILE A 276 16.15 8.94 8.92
N LEU A 277 16.82 10.12 9.05
CA LEU A 277 17.57 10.74 7.98
C LEU A 277 18.87 10.00 7.62
N MET A 278 19.40 9.19 8.53
CA MET A 278 20.54 8.32 8.25
C MET A 278 20.11 6.99 7.61
N HIS A 279 18.89 6.56 7.87
CA HIS A 279 18.37 5.28 7.37
C HIS A 279 17.81 5.40 5.95
N PHE A 280 17.02 6.43 5.66
CA PHE A 280 16.40 6.61 4.36
C PHE A 280 17.24 7.54 3.48
N ASP A 281 17.56 7.06 2.26
CA ASP A 281 18.22 7.88 1.23
C ASP A 281 17.21 8.75 0.49
N ILE A 282 15.97 8.29 0.35
CA ILE A 282 14.93 8.93 -0.45
C ILE A 282 13.61 9.01 0.32
N LEU A 283 13.02 10.21 0.32
CA LEU A 283 11.66 10.46 0.80
C LEU A 283 10.77 10.83 -0.39
N ILE A 284 9.63 10.16 -0.52
CA ILE A 284 8.67 10.38 -1.60
C ILE A 284 7.31 10.75 -1.03
N TYR A 285 6.65 11.74 -1.62
CA TYR A 285 5.25 12.02 -1.34
C TYR A 285 4.39 11.78 -2.57
N VAL A 286 3.33 10.98 -2.38
CA VAL A 286 2.36 10.62 -3.41
C VAL A 286 1.01 11.21 -3.06
N GLU A 287 0.47 11.99 -3.97
CA GLU A 287 -0.78 12.71 -3.79
C GLU A 287 -1.91 12.08 -4.61
N LYS A 288 -3.11 12.11 -4.02
CA LYS A 288 -4.37 11.81 -4.68
C LYS A 288 -5.15 13.10 -4.87
N VAL A 289 -5.39 13.47 -6.13
CA VAL A 289 -6.16 14.67 -6.49
C VAL A 289 -7.49 14.25 -7.08
N ILE A 290 -8.58 14.77 -6.54
CA ILE A 290 -9.91 14.62 -7.12
C ILE A 290 -10.14 15.82 -8.03
N GLN A 291 -10.35 15.57 -9.32
CA GLN A 291 -10.59 16.58 -10.34
C GLN A 291 -12.03 17.14 -10.24
N PHE A 292 -12.32 18.24 -10.89
CA PHE A 292 -13.67 18.84 -10.92
C PHE A 292 -14.73 17.90 -11.53
N ASP A 293 -14.35 17.03 -12.45
CA ASP A 293 -15.20 16.02 -13.06
C ASP A 293 -15.41 14.76 -12.18
N GLY A 294 -14.83 14.76 -10.98
CA GLY A 294 -14.86 13.64 -10.04
C GLY A 294 -13.80 12.57 -10.30
N SER A 295 -13.05 12.63 -11.41
CA SER A 295 -11.97 11.68 -11.70
C SER A 295 -10.83 11.79 -10.69
N ILE A 296 -10.11 10.69 -10.52
CA ILE A 296 -9.04 10.61 -9.53
C ILE A 296 -7.70 10.50 -10.25
N LYS A 297 -6.85 11.49 -10.03
CA LYS A 297 -5.44 11.47 -10.44
C LYS A 297 -4.54 11.19 -9.25
N ARG A 298 -3.49 10.39 -9.49
CA ARG A 298 -2.45 10.10 -8.52
C ARG A 298 -1.13 10.54 -9.10
N ARG A 299 -0.34 11.26 -8.32
CA ARG A 299 0.92 11.83 -8.78
C ARG A 299 1.98 11.74 -7.69
N LEU A 300 3.22 11.53 -8.09
CA LEU A 300 4.39 11.76 -7.26
C LEU A 300 4.67 13.26 -7.30
N THR A 301 4.44 13.96 -6.18
CA THR A 301 4.52 15.41 -6.10
C THR A 301 5.75 15.92 -5.36
N SER A 302 6.43 15.06 -4.60
CA SER A 302 7.71 15.39 -3.98
C SER A 302 8.64 14.19 -3.96
N LEU A 303 9.89 14.46 -4.25
CA LEU A 303 11.01 13.53 -4.21
C LEU A 303 12.17 14.26 -3.55
N LYS A 304 12.58 13.79 -2.37
CA LYS A 304 13.72 14.35 -1.65
C LYS A 304 14.81 13.30 -1.54
N PHE A 305 16.04 13.72 -1.81
CA PHE A 305 17.24 12.91 -1.60
C PHE A 305 17.96 13.39 -0.35
N ILE A 306 18.36 12.49 0.53
CA ILE A 306 19.04 12.85 1.77
C ILE A 306 20.55 12.97 1.48
N ILE A 307 21.09 14.16 1.66
CA ILE A 307 22.51 14.48 1.49
C ILE A 307 23.05 15.03 2.81
N ASN A 308 23.98 14.36 3.43
CA ASN A 308 24.57 14.75 4.72
C ASN A 308 23.52 14.99 5.83
N GLY A 309 22.45 14.19 5.85
CA GLY A 309 21.36 14.32 6.81
C GLY A 309 20.33 15.41 6.48
N GLU A 310 20.43 16.05 5.33
CA GLU A 310 19.49 17.08 4.89
C GLU A 310 18.66 16.62 3.67
N PRO A 311 17.33 16.77 3.71
CA PRO A 311 16.45 16.39 2.60
C PRO A 311 16.45 17.46 1.50
N ILE A 312 17.03 17.16 0.35
CA ILE A 312 17.14 18.04 -0.81
C ILE A 312 16.05 17.70 -1.83
N ASP A 313 15.24 18.67 -2.24
CA ASP A 313 14.21 18.50 -3.26
C ASP A 313 14.82 18.22 -4.63
N LEU A 314 14.37 17.13 -5.27
CA LEU A 314 14.80 16.73 -6.61
C LEU A 314 13.75 16.97 -7.71
N ILE A 315 12.61 17.56 -7.39
CA ILE A 315 11.59 17.91 -8.38
C ILE A 315 11.59 19.42 -8.59
N ASP A 316 11.67 19.83 -9.86
CA ASP A 316 11.46 21.22 -10.26
C ASP A 316 9.97 21.59 -10.10
N PRO A 317 9.62 22.60 -9.30
CA PRO A 317 8.22 22.96 -9.05
C PRO A 317 7.50 23.51 -10.29
N ASN A 318 8.23 23.99 -11.31
CA ASN A 318 7.66 24.55 -12.52
C ASN A 318 7.43 23.49 -13.62
N THR A 319 8.38 22.58 -13.78
CA THR A 319 8.37 21.59 -14.86
C THR A 319 7.92 20.20 -14.39
N ASN A 320 7.89 19.95 -13.09
CA ASN A 320 7.72 18.63 -12.46
C ASN A 320 8.74 17.58 -12.94
N ASP A 321 9.91 18.03 -13.42
CA ASP A 321 10.98 17.14 -13.88
C ASP A 321 12.09 16.99 -12.83
N LEU A 322 13.00 16.05 -13.05
CA LEU A 322 14.10 15.73 -12.15
C LEU A 322 15.21 16.80 -12.23
N LEU A 323 15.57 17.37 -11.09
CA LEU A 323 16.71 18.28 -10.93
C LEU A 323 17.99 17.45 -10.75
N ILE A 324 18.51 16.92 -11.83
CA ILE A 324 19.65 16.00 -11.83
C ILE A 324 20.92 16.63 -11.29
N GLU A 325 21.08 17.95 -11.44
CA GLU A 325 22.21 18.73 -10.94
C GLU A 325 22.30 18.77 -9.41
N ARG A 326 21.21 18.50 -8.70
CA ARG A 326 21.17 18.42 -7.22
C ARG A 326 21.62 17.07 -6.69
N ILE A 327 21.73 16.06 -7.54
CA ILE A 327 22.22 14.74 -7.18
C ILE A 327 23.74 14.77 -7.06
N PRO A 328 24.34 14.14 -6.02
CA PRO A 328 25.79 14.09 -5.87
C PRO A 328 26.51 13.60 -7.13
N GLU A 329 27.65 14.21 -7.47
CA GLU A 329 28.34 13.98 -8.75
C GLU A 329 28.67 12.51 -9.01
N LYS A 330 29.04 11.78 -7.97
CA LYS A 330 29.32 10.33 -8.09
C LYS A 330 28.11 9.57 -8.60
N ILE A 331 26.95 9.76 -7.97
CA ILE A 331 25.68 9.11 -8.32
C ILE A 331 25.21 9.58 -9.70
N ARG A 332 25.36 10.87 -10.00
CA ARG A 332 24.99 11.44 -11.30
C ARG A 332 25.78 10.82 -12.45
N LYS A 333 27.09 10.56 -12.28
CA LYS A 333 27.90 9.90 -13.31
C LYS A 333 27.42 8.46 -13.58
N GLU A 334 27.05 7.72 -12.54
CA GLU A 334 26.51 6.37 -12.65
C GLU A 334 25.13 6.40 -13.36
N LEU A 335 24.26 7.34 -12.98
CA LEU A 335 22.95 7.55 -13.62
C LEU A 335 23.06 7.80 -15.13
N VAL A 336 23.97 8.69 -15.54
CA VAL A 336 24.20 9.02 -16.96
C VAL A 336 24.72 7.80 -17.72
N SER A 337 25.53 6.93 -17.10
CA SER A 337 26.01 5.69 -17.72
C SER A 337 24.88 4.67 -17.93
N GLU A 338 23.78 4.74 -17.14
CA GLU A 338 22.57 3.89 -17.30
C GLU A 338 21.50 4.52 -18.21
N GLY A 339 21.76 5.66 -18.85
CA GLY A 339 20.91 6.25 -19.90
C GLY A 339 19.85 7.25 -19.38
N LEU A 340 20.17 7.99 -18.34
CA LEU A 340 19.41 9.15 -17.87
C LEU A 340 19.95 10.45 -18.43
#